data_443b1815b3b662154914d9b34472cf77
#
_entry.id   443b1815b3b662154914d9b34472cf77
#
_cell.length_a   1.000
_cell.length_b   1.000
_cell.length_c   1.000
_cell.angle_alpha   90.00
_cell.angle_beta   90.00
_cell.angle_gamma   90.00
#
_symmetry.space_group_name_H-M   'P 1'
#
loop_
_entity.id
_entity.type
_entity.pdbx_description
1 polymer ?
#
loop_
_entity_poly.entity_id
_entity_poly.type
_entity_poly.pdbx_seq_one_letter_code
_entity_poly.pdbx_strand_id
1 'polypeptide(L)'
;MNCYLGEDELTQRAFSGPWFKTGDIAKEVGPSVVELMGRSKELISRGGNKITPGEIEQAICAHPGVAAAMAVGIADDLLGERIHMLIIPNPSNQISVSEIKTYLRARLEKYKIPDVFYFDVALPIGRTGKADRGQFKSQILSGSLNLVPQ
;
A
#
# COMPACT_ATOMS: atom_id res chain seq x y z
N MET A 1 -10.71 -4.39 -24.80
CA MET A 1 -9.34 -4.57 -25.31
C MET A 1 -9.21 -6.01 -25.75
N ASN A 2 -8.78 -6.28 -26.99
CA ASN A 2 -8.72 -7.65 -27.51
C ASN A 2 -7.30 -8.24 -27.52
N CYS A 3 -6.27 -7.40 -27.59
CA CYS A 3 -4.85 -7.83 -27.55
C CYS A 3 -3.92 -6.64 -27.26
N TYR A 4 -2.68 -6.94 -26.96
CA TYR A 4 -1.56 -6.02 -27.03
C TYR A 4 -0.95 -6.11 -28.43
N LEU A 5 -0.86 -5.01 -29.14
CA LEU A 5 -0.40 -4.98 -30.55
C LEU A 5 1.05 -5.46 -30.64
N GLY A 6 1.29 -6.54 -31.41
CA GLY A 6 2.63 -7.11 -31.60
C GLY A 6 3.19 -7.90 -30.42
N GLU A 7 2.39 -8.14 -29.36
CA GLU A 7 2.85 -8.77 -28.10
C GLU A 7 1.94 -9.97 -27.72
N ASP A 8 2.08 -11.07 -28.48
CA ASP A 8 1.21 -12.25 -28.30
C ASP A 8 1.36 -12.91 -26.93
N GLU A 9 2.60 -13.02 -26.42
CA GLU A 9 2.83 -13.59 -25.09
C GLU A 9 2.23 -12.75 -23.98
N LEU A 10 2.34 -11.42 -24.05
CA LEU A 10 1.71 -10.51 -23.08
C LEU A 10 0.19 -10.62 -23.17
N THR A 11 -0.35 -10.74 -24.39
CA THR A 11 -1.78 -10.93 -24.61
C THR A 11 -2.26 -12.22 -23.93
N GLN A 12 -1.58 -13.36 -24.16
CA GLN A 12 -1.96 -14.64 -23.54
C GLN A 12 -1.92 -14.58 -22.02
N ARG A 13 -0.90 -13.94 -21.43
CA ARG A 13 -0.77 -13.79 -19.97
C ARG A 13 -1.83 -12.86 -19.37
N ALA A 14 -2.29 -11.87 -20.14
CA ALA A 14 -3.27 -10.88 -19.69
C ALA A 14 -4.71 -11.42 -19.66
N PHE A 15 -4.97 -12.56 -20.29
CA PHE A 15 -6.31 -13.14 -20.32
C PHE A 15 -6.37 -14.49 -19.57
N SER A 16 -7.58 -14.86 -19.16
CA SER A 16 -7.93 -16.19 -18.66
C SER A 16 -9.24 -16.58 -19.38
N GLY A 17 -9.13 -17.36 -20.46
CA GLY A 17 -10.22 -17.55 -21.40
C GLY A 17 -10.69 -16.20 -21.97
N PRO A 18 -11.99 -15.86 -21.90
CA PRO A 18 -12.51 -14.58 -22.43
C PRO A 18 -12.27 -13.40 -21.49
N TRP A 19 -11.73 -13.62 -20.27
CA TRP A 19 -11.63 -12.62 -19.21
C TRP A 19 -10.26 -11.95 -19.18
N PHE A 20 -10.24 -10.63 -19.22
CA PHE A 20 -9.04 -9.82 -19.03
C PHE A 20 -8.69 -9.71 -17.55
N LYS A 21 -7.45 -10.05 -17.20
CA LYS A 21 -6.93 -9.91 -15.84
C LYS A 21 -6.53 -8.47 -15.58
N THR A 22 -7.33 -7.71 -14.83
CA THR A 22 -7.03 -6.31 -14.49
C THR A 22 -5.85 -6.19 -13.53
N GLY A 23 -5.54 -7.24 -12.78
CA GLY A 23 -4.57 -7.22 -11.67
C GLY A 23 -5.14 -6.58 -10.41
N ASP A 24 -6.42 -6.20 -10.41
CA ASP A 24 -7.09 -5.70 -9.22
C ASP A 24 -7.58 -6.86 -8.33
N ILE A 25 -7.59 -6.62 -7.03
CA ILE A 25 -8.17 -7.50 -6.02
C ILE A 25 -9.48 -6.88 -5.59
N ALA A 26 -10.53 -7.67 -5.60
CA ALA A 26 -11.85 -7.24 -5.17
C ALA A 26 -12.43 -8.24 -4.17
N LYS A 27 -13.27 -7.75 -3.26
CA LYS A 27 -14.06 -8.53 -2.31
C LYS A 27 -15.53 -8.37 -2.65
N GLU A 28 -16.26 -9.46 -2.76
CA GLU A 28 -17.73 -9.40 -2.87
C GLU A 28 -18.31 -8.96 -1.53
N VAL A 29 -19.09 -7.88 -1.55
CA VAL A 29 -19.73 -7.29 -0.36
C VAL A 29 -21.25 -7.35 -0.42
N GLY A 30 -21.80 -7.82 -1.53
CA GLY A 30 -23.25 -8.04 -1.74
C GLY A 30 -23.54 -8.58 -3.13
N PRO A 31 -24.79 -8.91 -3.44
CA PRO A 31 -25.16 -9.42 -4.75
C PRO A 31 -24.74 -8.45 -5.86
N SER A 32 -23.82 -8.87 -6.72
CA SER A 32 -23.26 -8.09 -7.83
C SER A 32 -22.53 -6.80 -7.42
N VAL A 33 -22.11 -6.68 -6.14
CA VAL A 33 -21.37 -5.53 -5.63
C VAL A 33 -19.98 -6.00 -5.15
N VAL A 34 -18.95 -5.38 -5.69
CA VAL A 34 -17.55 -5.65 -5.29
C VAL A 34 -16.88 -4.38 -4.79
N GLU A 35 -16.11 -4.54 -3.73
CA GLU A 35 -15.22 -3.52 -3.20
C GLU A 35 -13.81 -3.77 -3.72
N LEU A 36 -13.19 -2.75 -4.34
CA LEU A 36 -11.79 -2.86 -4.79
C LEU A 36 -10.85 -2.74 -3.60
N MET A 37 -10.08 -3.80 -3.36
CA MET A 37 -9.15 -3.89 -2.24
C MET A 37 -7.74 -3.40 -2.59
N GLY A 38 -7.35 -3.42 -3.86
CA GLY A 38 -6.03 -2.99 -4.33
C GLY A 38 -5.52 -3.76 -5.54
N ARG A 39 -4.21 -3.75 -5.71
CA ARG A 39 -3.51 -4.44 -6.82
C ARG A 39 -2.81 -5.70 -6.33
N SER A 40 -2.92 -6.79 -7.10
CA SER A 40 -2.28 -8.08 -6.77
C SER A 40 -0.74 -7.98 -6.67
N LYS A 41 -0.12 -7.13 -7.51
CA LYS A 41 1.32 -6.86 -7.50
C LYS A 41 1.81 -5.95 -6.37
N GLU A 42 0.89 -5.31 -5.66
CA GLU A 42 1.17 -4.40 -4.54
C GLU A 42 0.99 -5.08 -3.18
N LEU A 43 0.49 -6.34 -3.17
CA LEU A 43 0.35 -7.09 -1.92
C LEU A 43 1.67 -7.20 -1.18
N ILE A 44 1.63 -6.94 0.11
CA ILE A 44 2.76 -7.11 1.01
C ILE A 44 2.74 -8.55 1.55
N SER A 45 3.84 -9.27 1.37
CA SER A 45 3.99 -10.66 1.82
C SER A 45 4.74 -10.71 3.13
N ARG A 46 4.02 -10.73 4.26
CA ARG A 46 4.64 -10.70 5.59
C ARG A 46 4.28 -11.94 6.42
N GLY A 47 5.29 -12.72 6.79
CA GLY A 47 5.11 -13.90 7.64
C GLY A 47 4.09 -14.90 7.07
N GLY A 48 4.07 -15.12 5.75
CA GLY A 48 3.11 -15.97 5.07
C GLY A 48 1.74 -15.33 4.79
N ASN A 49 1.47 -14.13 5.33
CA ASN A 49 0.22 -13.41 5.07
C ASN A 49 0.35 -12.51 3.85
N LYS A 50 -0.74 -12.39 3.08
CA LYS A 50 -0.89 -11.43 2.00
C LYS A 50 -1.71 -10.24 2.51
N ILE A 51 -1.08 -9.07 2.59
CA ILE A 51 -1.66 -7.86 3.16
C ILE A 51 -1.88 -6.85 2.05
N THR A 52 -3.07 -6.30 1.99
CA THR A 52 -3.41 -5.23 1.04
C THR A 52 -2.97 -3.88 1.64
N PRO A 53 -2.07 -3.12 0.99
CA PRO A 53 -1.66 -1.80 1.49
C PRO A 53 -2.83 -0.87 1.78
N GLY A 54 -3.84 -0.88 0.90
CA GLY A 54 -5.05 -0.05 1.03
C GLY A 54 -5.81 -0.26 2.33
N GLU A 55 -5.84 -1.47 2.89
CA GLU A 55 -6.48 -1.75 4.18
C GLU A 55 -5.80 -0.98 5.32
N ILE A 56 -4.46 -0.96 5.33
CA ILE A 56 -3.69 -0.24 6.34
C ILE A 56 -3.85 1.27 6.14
N GLU A 57 -3.78 1.73 4.89
CA GLU A 57 -3.93 3.14 4.51
C GLU A 57 -5.32 3.66 4.92
N GLN A 58 -6.37 2.91 4.62
CA GLN A 58 -7.74 3.27 5.01
C GLN A 58 -7.89 3.37 6.53
N ALA A 59 -7.34 2.39 7.26
CA ALA A 59 -7.40 2.38 8.71
C ALA A 59 -6.73 3.61 9.32
N ILE A 60 -5.54 4.02 8.81
CA ILE A 60 -4.82 5.17 9.36
C ILE A 60 -5.39 6.52 8.89
N CYS A 61 -5.88 6.60 7.65
CA CYS A 61 -6.52 7.82 7.14
C CYS A 61 -7.84 8.17 7.86
N ALA A 62 -8.42 7.23 8.61
CA ALA A 62 -9.54 7.51 9.51
C ALA A 62 -9.10 8.25 10.80
N HIS A 63 -7.80 8.39 11.06
CA HIS A 63 -7.29 9.17 12.19
C HIS A 63 -7.31 10.67 11.86
N PRO A 64 -7.86 11.54 12.74
CA PRO A 64 -8.02 12.98 12.45
C PRO A 64 -6.69 13.72 12.25
N GLY A 65 -5.59 13.19 12.76
CA GLY A 65 -4.24 13.75 12.58
C GLY A 65 -3.56 13.39 11.26
N VAL A 66 -4.20 12.57 10.38
CA VAL A 66 -3.61 12.09 9.14
C VAL A 66 -4.37 12.63 7.93
N ALA A 67 -3.66 13.31 7.05
CA ALA A 67 -4.22 13.81 5.80
C ALA A 67 -4.15 12.76 4.68
N ALA A 68 -3.06 12.01 4.62
CA ALA A 68 -2.86 10.93 3.66
C ALA A 68 -1.82 9.92 4.19
N ALA A 69 -1.85 8.70 3.66
CA ALA A 69 -0.86 7.69 3.98
C ALA A 69 -0.60 6.77 2.80
N MET A 70 0.59 6.16 2.77
CA MET A 70 0.99 5.17 1.77
C MET A 70 1.79 4.06 2.44
N ALA A 71 1.38 2.80 2.22
CA ALA A 71 2.07 1.62 2.72
C ALA A 71 2.76 0.86 1.59
N VAL A 72 3.98 0.36 1.87
CA VAL A 72 4.72 -0.52 0.95
C VAL A 72 5.41 -1.63 1.72
N GLY A 73 5.61 -2.79 1.06
CA GLY A 73 6.47 -3.85 1.55
C GLY A 73 7.91 -3.65 1.07
N ILE A 74 8.86 -3.74 1.98
CA ILE A 74 10.30 -3.77 1.70
C ILE A 74 10.83 -5.13 2.13
N ALA A 75 11.66 -5.75 1.29
CA ALA A 75 12.23 -7.08 1.56
C ALA A 75 12.91 -7.16 2.93
N ASP A 76 12.65 -8.26 3.64
CA ASP A 76 13.19 -8.58 4.95
C ASP A 76 13.47 -10.09 5.04
N ASP A 77 14.65 -10.46 5.51
CA ASP A 77 15.13 -11.85 5.52
C ASP A 77 14.31 -12.78 6.42
N LEU A 78 13.67 -12.25 7.47
CA LEU A 78 12.91 -13.02 8.45
C LEU A 78 11.42 -13.04 8.15
N LEU A 79 10.87 -11.90 7.74
CA LEU A 79 9.43 -11.74 7.54
C LEU A 79 9.00 -11.85 6.08
N GLY A 80 9.94 -11.95 5.13
CA GLY A 80 9.70 -11.79 3.72
C GLY A 80 9.62 -10.31 3.33
N GLU A 81 8.65 -9.58 3.90
CA GLU A 81 8.59 -8.11 3.76
C GLU A 81 8.23 -7.45 5.10
N ARG A 82 8.84 -6.29 5.36
CA ARG A 82 8.40 -5.34 6.39
C ARG A 82 7.49 -4.29 5.81
N ILE A 83 6.53 -3.87 6.60
CA ILE A 83 5.60 -2.81 6.22
C ILE A 83 6.22 -1.46 6.57
N HIS A 84 6.48 -0.66 5.53
CA HIS A 84 6.91 0.74 5.65
C HIS A 84 5.74 1.65 5.34
N MET A 85 5.50 2.65 6.20
CA MET A 85 4.38 3.58 6.11
C MET A 85 4.88 5.01 5.99
N LEU A 86 4.49 5.69 4.92
CA LEU A 86 4.61 7.14 4.79
C LEU A 86 3.31 7.79 5.25
N ILE A 87 3.42 8.80 6.09
CA ILE A 87 2.28 9.55 6.66
C ILE A 87 2.44 11.02 6.33
N ILE A 88 1.38 11.60 5.83
CA ILE A 88 1.22 13.04 5.68
C ILE A 88 0.32 13.52 6.81
N PRO A 89 0.85 14.21 7.81
CA PRO A 89 0.05 14.71 8.92
C PRO A 89 -0.85 15.87 8.48
N ASN A 90 -1.98 16.02 9.15
CA ASN A 90 -2.77 17.25 9.04
C ASN A 90 -1.98 18.41 9.65
N PRO A 91 -1.89 19.58 8.98
CA PRO A 91 -1.09 20.70 9.46
C PRO A 91 -1.46 21.21 10.87
N SER A 92 -2.70 21.00 11.27
CA SER A 92 -3.22 21.45 12.57
C SER A 92 -2.95 20.46 13.71
N ASN A 93 -2.43 19.26 13.43
CA ASN A 93 -2.27 18.19 14.41
C ASN A 93 -0.83 17.64 14.41
N GLN A 94 -0.21 17.68 15.56
CA GLN A 94 1.02 16.89 15.78
C GLN A 94 0.60 15.46 16.10
N ILE A 95 1.14 14.51 15.39
CA ILE A 95 0.89 13.08 15.60
C ILE A 95 2.21 12.34 15.82
N SER A 96 2.25 11.48 16.81
CA SER A 96 3.43 10.66 17.14
C SER A 96 3.30 9.24 16.59
N VAL A 97 4.43 8.58 16.37
CA VAL A 97 4.46 7.15 15.96
C VAL A 97 3.77 6.27 17.00
N SER A 98 3.95 6.56 18.30
CA SER A 98 3.31 5.79 19.39
C SER A 98 1.79 5.88 19.36
N GLU A 99 1.26 7.06 19.09
CA GLU A 99 -0.19 7.30 18.94
C GLU A 99 -0.74 6.55 17.72
N ILE A 100 -0.06 6.64 16.58
CA ILE A 100 -0.42 5.89 15.37
C ILE A 100 -0.43 4.38 15.63
N LYS A 101 0.63 3.84 16.26
CA LYS A 101 0.71 2.41 16.58
C LYS A 101 -0.43 1.99 17.51
N THR A 102 -0.76 2.78 18.52
CA THR A 102 -1.87 2.52 19.43
C THR A 102 -3.20 2.53 18.71
N TYR A 103 -3.41 3.52 17.85
CA TYR A 103 -4.62 3.66 17.03
C TYR A 103 -4.84 2.48 16.08
N LEU A 104 -3.77 2.05 15.39
CA LEU A 104 -3.81 0.93 14.45
C LEU A 104 -4.01 -0.41 15.17
N ARG A 105 -3.37 -0.64 16.33
CA ARG A 105 -3.53 -1.88 17.13
C ARG A 105 -4.96 -2.13 17.60
N ALA A 106 -5.75 -1.09 17.75
CA ALA A 106 -7.17 -1.21 18.09
C ALA A 106 -8.07 -1.59 16.89
N ARG A 107 -7.53 -1.59 15.67
CA ARG A 107 -8.30 -1.72 14.42
C ARG A 107 -7.80 -2.80 13.46
N LEU A 108 -6.52 -3.14 13.56
CA LEU A 108 -5.87 -4.10 12.66
C LEU A 108 -5.21 -5.23 13.45
N GLU A 109 -5.10 -6.38 12.83
CA GLU A 109 -4.36 -7.51 13.35
C GLU A 109 -2.87 -7.17 13.46
N LYS A 110 -2.18 -7.77 14.44
CA LYS A 110 -0.79 -7.48 14.79
C LYS A 110 0.17 -7.54 13.59
N TYR A 111 -0.04 -8.47 12.67
CA TYR A 111 0.82 -8.64 11.50
C TYR A 111 0.63 -7.56 10.43
N LYS A 112 -0.44 -6.76 10.51
CA LYS A 112 -0.71 -5.61 9.62
C LYS A 112 -0.16 -4.28 10.14
N ILE A 113 0.36 -4.25 11.37
CA ILE A 113 0.90 -3.02 11.96
C ILE A 113 2.24 -2.70 11.27
N PRO A 114 2.42 -1.46 10.75
CA PRO A 114 3.68 -1.07 10.14
C PRO A 114 4.86 -1.14 11.10
N ASP A 115 6.02 -1.53 10.55
CA ASP A 115 7.27 -1.64 11.28
C ASP A 115 8.01 -0.30 11.31
N VAL A 116 8.00 0.40 10.18
CA VAL A 116 8.78 1.62 9.95
C VAL A 116 7.85 2.74 9.50
N PHE A 117 8.07 3.93 10.05
CA PHE A 117 7.26 5.11 9.76
C PHE A 117 8.13 6.25 9.24
N TYR A 118 7.57 6.99 8.27
CA TYR A 118 8.13 8.21 7.70
C TYR A 118 7.07 9.30 7.75
N PHE A 119 7.47 10.54 7.95
CA PHE A 119 6.61 11.70 7.80
C PHE A 119 7.12 12.59 6.68
N ASP A 120 6.19 13.11 5.88
CA ASP A 120 6.51 14.07 4.82
C ASP A 120 5.33 15.05 4.65
N VAL A 121 5.50 16.03 3.79
CA VAL A 121 4.50 17.06 3.46
C VAL A 121 3.58 16.63 2.32
N ALA A 122 3.99 15.69 1.48
CA ALA A 122 3.22 15.17 0.36
C ALA A 122 3.59 13.72 0.01
N LEU A 123 2.63 12.98 -0.55
CA LEU A 123 2.91 11.67 -1.14
C LEU A 123 3.71 11.82 -2.45
N PRO A 124 4.61 10.87 -2.77
CA PRO A 124 5.24 10.82 -4.09
C PRO A 124 4.18 10.67 -5.19
N ILE A 125 4.26 11.50 -6.22
CA ILE A 125 3.29 11.51 -7.31
C ILE A 125 3.99 11.10 -8.61
N GLY A 126 3.46 10.08 -9.26
CA GLY A 126 3.94 9.61 -10.55
C GLY A 126 3.54 10.52 -11.72
N ARG A 127 4.05 10.21 -12.91
CA ARG A 127 3.80 10.97 -14.16
C ARG A 127 2.32 11.09 -14.53
N THR A 128 1.47 10.22 -14.02
CA THR A 128 0.02 10.22 -14.26
C THR A 128 -0.78 11.02 -13.23
N GLY A 129 -0.11 11.71 -12.29
CA GLY A 129 -0.76 12.45 -11.21
C GLY A 129 -1.29 11.56 -10.07
N LYS A 130 -1.02 10.25 -10.10
CA LYS A 130 -1.40 9.31 -9.05
C LYS A 130 -0.24 9.06 -8.08
N ALA A 131 -0.57 8.70 -6.85
CA ALA A 131 0.42 8.29 -5.84
C ALA A 131 1.28 7.12 -6.35
N ASP A 132 2.61 7.23 -6.19
CA ASP A 132 3.59 6.30 -6.76
C ASP A 132 4.34 5.53 -5.67
N ARG A 133 3.87 4.30 -5.40
CA ARG A 133 4.52 3.38 -4.45
C ARG A 133 5.91 2.96 -4.88
N GLY A 134 6.17 2.90 -6.19
CA GLY A 134 7.49 2.57 -6.73
C GLY A 134 8.52 3.63 -6.38
N GLN A 135 8.15 4.90 -6.52
CA GLN A 135 9.00 6.02 -6.12
C GLN A 135 9.26 6.00 -4.61
N PHE A 136 8.25 5.76 -3.78
CA PHE A 136 8.42 5.63 -2.33
C PHE A 136 9.38 4.49 -1.97
N LYS A 137 9.22 3.30 -2.56
CA LYS A 137 10.19 2.20 -2.37
C LYS A 137 11.61 2.58 -2.76
N SER A 138 11.79 3.26 -3.89
CA SER A 138 13.11 3.71 -4.34
C SER A 138 13.74 4.71 -3.37
N GLN A 139 12.96 5.63 -2.81
CA GLN A 139 13.42 6.58 -1.80
C GLN A 139 13.86 5.90 -0.50
N ILE A 140 13.14 4.85 -0.06
CA ILE A 140 13.55 4.04 1.09
C ILE A 140 14.88 3.34 0.82
N LEU A 141 15.00 2.66 -0.33
CA LEU A 141 16.19 1.88 -0.68
C LEU A 141 17.43 2.75 -0.91
N SER A 142 17.26 3.98 -1.39
CA SER A 142 18.35 4.95 -1.56
C SER A 142 18.74 5.68 -0.25
N GLY A 143 17.96 5.52 0.82
CA GLY A 143 18.18 6.25 2.08
C GLY A 143 17.87 7.74 1.99
N SER A 144 17.11 8.18 0.98
CA SER A 144 16.76 9.59 0.79
C SER A 144 15.63 10.09 1.70
N LEU A 145 14.98 9.20 2.43
CA LEU A 145 13.94 9.53 3.41
C LEU A 145 14.50 9.49 4.83
N ASN A 146 14.19 10.52 5.62
CA ASN A 146 14.52 10.54 7.03
C ASN A 146 13.60 9.61 7.82
N LEU A 147 14.20 8.64 8.54
CA LEU A 147 13.49 7.81 9.51
C LEU A 147 12.98 8.67 10.67
N VAL A 148 11.73 8.50 11.04
CA VAL A 148 11.22 9.06 12.28
C VAL A 148 11.63 8.13 13.42
N PRO A 149 12.24 8.65 14.50
CA PRO A 149 12.56 7.85 15.69
C PRO A 149 11.32 7.17 16.23
N GLN A 150 11.44 5.88 16.58
CA GLN A 150 10.35 5.07 17.12
C GLN A 150 10.12 5.34 18.60
#